data_fb36b9d02319e7b655bb66ed7ff16cb4
#
_entry.id   fb36b9d02319e7b655bb66ed7ff16cb4
#
_cell.length_a   1.000
_cell.length_b   1.000
_cell.length_c   1.000
_cell.angle_alpha   90.00
_cell.angle_beta   90.00
_cell.angle_gamma   90.00
#
_symmetry.space_group_name_H-M   'P 1'
#
loop_
_entity.id
_entity.type
_entity.pdbx_description
1 polymer ?
#
loop_
_entity_poly.entity_id
_entity_poly.type
_entity_poly.pdbx_seq_one_letter_code
_entity_poly.pdbx_strand_id
1 'polypeptide(L)'
;MITVTPLTEKEKVGLLAFMRPIWEETYAFLPKEQIDLLLLKYFSPEGLRRYGEMGYQYFRISDGEESGILVAVEREADVYLDKLYLPPSARGRGIASAAFDFLAEQGKPIVLNVNQKNLRAIRCYEKNGFRRVAEERIDLGQGRVNVDVVYRREV
;
A
#
# COMPACT_ATOMS: atom_id res chain seq x y z
N MET A 1 -21.74 -2.21 0.66
CA MET A 1 -20.90 -3.38 0.26
C MET A 1 -19.56 -2.89 -0.24
N ILE A 2 -18.49 -3.51 0.22
CA ILE A 2 -17.14 -3.14 -0.20
C ILE A 2 -16.74 -4.00 -1.40
N THR A 3 -16.26 -3.37 -2.46
CA THR A 3 -15.84 -4.05 -3.68
C THR A 3 -14.37 -3.77 -3.96
N VAL A 4 -13.69 -4.76 -4.55
CA VAL A 4 -12.30 -4.64 -4.99
C VAL A 4 -12.28 -4.96 -6.48
N THR A 5 -11.85 -4.00 -7.29
CA THR A 5 -11.83 -4.13 -8.75
C THR A 5 -10.51 -3.64 -9.32
N PRO A 6 -9.99 -4.29 -10.38
CA PRO A 6 -8.81 -3.76 -11.06
C PRO A 6 -9.06 -2.33 -11.53
N LEU A 7 -8.02 -1.49 -11.49
CA LEU A 7 -8.14 -0.12 -12.00
C LEU A 7 -8.41 -0.13 -13.49
N THR A 8 -9.38 0.68 -13.90
CA THR A 8 -9.64 0.94 -15.32
C THR A 8 -8.54 1.86 -15.86
N GLU A 9 -8.40 1.93 -17.18
CA GLU A 9 -7.44 2.85 -17.80
C GLU A 9 -7.73 4.31 -17.43
N LYS A 10 -9.00 4.68 -17.32
CA LYS A 10 -9.41 6.02 -16.89
C LYS A 10 -8.97 6.32 -15.46
N GLU A 11 -9.14 5.34 -14.57
CA GLU A 11 -8.73 5.49 -13.16
C GLU A 11 -7.21 5.62 -13.04
N LYS A 12 -6.46 4.90 -13.87
CA LYS A 12 -4.99 5.00 -13.89
C LYS A 12 -4.51 6.39 -14.27
N VAL A 13 -5.20 7.06 -15.18
CA VAL A 13 -4.84 8.42 -15.58
C VAL A 13 -4.92 9.40 -14.41
N GLY A 14 -5.90 9.26 -13.55
CA GLY A 14 -6.08 10.14 -12.39
C GLY A 14 -5.33 9.72 -11.13
N LEU A 15 -4.57 8.62 -11.19
CA LEU A 15 -4.02 8.00 -9.99
C LEU A 15 -2.99 8.88 -9.27
N LEU A 16 -2.10 9.55 -9.99
CA LEU A 16 -1.12 10.45 -9.39
C LEU A 16 -1.78 11.54 -8.55
N ALA A 17 -2.79 12.21 -9.13
CA ALA A 17 -3.51 13.27 -8.43
C ALA A 17 -4.25 12.75 -7.20
N PHE A 18 -4.83 11.55 -7.30
CA PHE A 18 -5.51 10.91 -6.17
C PHE A 18 -4.55 10.59 -5.04
N MET A 19 -3.37 10.07 -5.36
CA MET A 19 -2.39 9.61 -4.37
C MET A 19 -1.62 10.73 -3.70
N ARG A 20 -1.43 11.88 -4.37
CA ARG A 20 -0.58 12.95 -3.86
C ARG A 20 -0.94 13.42 -2.44
N PRO A 21 -2.18 13.83 -2.13
CA PRO A 21 -2.49 14.30 -0.78
C PRO A 21 -2.35 13.20 0.27
N ILE A 22 -2.62 11.96 -0.09
CA ILE A 22 -2.48 10.82 0.83
C ILE A 22 -1.00 10.63 1.19
N TRP A 23 -0.11 10.69 0.21
CA TRP A 23 1.32 10.53 0.40
C TRP A 23 1.93 11.70 1.17
N GLU A 24 1.49 12.93 0.89
CA GLU A 24 1.98 14.10 1.60
C GLU A 24 1.63 14.05 3.08
N GLU A 25 0.47 13.51 3.42
CA GLU A 25 0.08 13.29 4.82
C GLU A 25 0.84 12.12 5.45
N THR A 26 0.86 10.98 4.76
CA THR A 26 1.44 9.75 5.28
C THR A 26 2.95 9.86 5.47
N TYR A 27 3.62 10.50 4.54
CA TYR A 27 5.08 10.63 4.52
C TYR A 27 5.53 12.07 4.77
N ALA A 28 4.83 12.79 5.66
CA ALA A 28 5.16 14.17 6.00
C ALA A 28 6.59 14.32 6.54
N PHE A 29 7.18 13.24 7.04
CA PHE A 29 8.56 13.23 7.53
C PHE A 29 9.61 13.15 6.41
N LEU A 30 9.19 12.96 5.15
CA LEU A 30 10.10 12.94 3.99
C LEU A 30 10.14 14.32 3.32
N PRO A 31 11.28 14.67 2.69
CA PRO A 31 11.34 15.87 1.87
C PRO A 31 10.32 15.79 0.71
N LYS A 32 9.71 16.93 0.38
CA LYS A 32 8.71 16.99 -0.68
C LYS A 32 9.25 16.43 -2.01
N GLU A 33 10.50 16.75 -2.35
CA GLU A 33 11.14 16.30 -3.58
C GLU A 33 11.20 14.77 -3.64
N GLN A 34 11.46 14.12 -2.51
CA GLN A 34 11.50 12.67 -2.44
C GLN A 34 10.11 12.07 -2.63
N ILE A 35 9.08 12.70 -2.05
CA ILE A 35 7.70 12.27 -2.25
C ILE A 35 7.33 12.36 -3.73
N ASP A 36 7.67 13.47 -4.39
CA ASP A 36 7.39 13.66 -5.82
C ASP A 36 8.03 12.56 -6.67
N LEU A 37 9.29 12.23 -6.40
CA LEU A 37 10.01 11.18 -7.14
C LEU A 37 9.37 9.81 -6.93
N LEU A 38 8.97 9.50 -5.69
CA LEU A 38 8.33 8.21 -5.38
C LEU A 38 6.96 8.09 -6.02
N LEU A 39 6.18 9.18 -6.03
CA LEU A 39 4.88 9.19 -6.68
C LEU A 39 5.01 8.90 -8.18
N LEU A 40 5.98 9.53 -8.84
CA LEU A 40 6.24 9.28 -10.25
C LEU A 40 6.71 7.85 -10.49
N LYS A 41 7.56 7.34 -9.62
CA LYS A 41 8.09 5.96 -9.73
C LYS A 41 6.97 4.93 -9.74
N TYR A 42 5.98 5.09 -8.87
CA TYR A 42 4.94 4.08 -8.66
C TYR A 42 3.67 4.32 -9.47
N PHE A 43 3.30 5.59 -9.67
CA PHE A 43 1.96 5.93 -10.16
C PHE A 43 1.92 6.71 -11.48
N SER A 44 3.09 6.99 -12.08
CA SER A 44 3.13 7.53 -13.44
C SER A 44 2.71 6.44 -14.44
N PRO A 45 2.31 6.80 -15.67
CA PRO A 45 2.00 5.80 -16.69
C PRO A 45 3.13 4.79 -16.90
N GLU A 46 4.39 5.25 -16.90
CA GLU A 46 5.55 4.37 -17.02
C GLU A 46 5.71 3.48 -15.79
N GLY A 47 5.53 4.02 -14.60
CA GLY A 47 5.59 3.26 -13.36
C GLY A 47 4.55 2.16 -13.32
N LEU A 48 3.31 2.49 -13.68
CA LEU A 48 2.23 1.51 -13.73
C LEU A 48 2.53 0.38 -14.72
N ARG A 49 3.07 0.73 -15.88
CA ARG A 49 3.44 -0.27 -16.89
C ARG A 49 4.56 -1.19 -16.36
N ARG A 50 5.60 -0.59 -15.79
CA ARG A 50 6.76 -1.35 -15.31
C ARG A 50 6.40 -2.30 -14.17
N TYR A 51 5.64 -1.82 -13.19
CA TYR A 51 5.20 -2.67 -12.08
C TYR A 51 4.20 -3.72 -12.53
N GLY A 52 3.33 -3.39 -13.49
CA GLY A 52 2.42 -4.36 -14.08
C GLY A 52 3.16 -5.52 -14.76
N GLU A 53 4.25 -5.22 -15.47
CA GLU A 53 5.09 -6.23 -16.10
C GLU A 53 5.78 -7.13 -15.09
N MET A 54 6.01 -6.62 -13.87
CA MET A 54 6.58 -7.38 -12.76
C MET A 54 5.54 -8.22 -12.01
N GLY A 55 4.27 -8.17 -12.44
CA GLY A 55 3.19 -8.91 -11.81
C GLY A 55 2.38 -8.15 -10.76
N TYR A 56 2.70 -6.89 -10.50
CA TYR A 56 1.94 -6.09 -9.53
C TYR A 56 0.57 -5.74 -10.12
N GLN A 57 -0.46 -5.92 -9.30
CA GLN A 57 -1.84 -5.60 -9.65
C GLN A 57 -2.31 -4.41 -8.85
N TYR A 58 -2.97 -3.48 -9.54
CA TYR A 58 -3.52 -2.26 -8.95
C TYR A 58 -5.03 -2.35 -8.90
N PHE A 59 -5.58 -2.20 -7.70
CA PHE A 59 -7.02 -2.30 -7.48
C PHE A 59 -7.57 -1.02 -6.88
N ARG A 60 -8.81 -0.72 -7.25
CA ARG A 60 -9.64 0.22 -6.53
C ARG A 60 -10.45 -0.57 -5.50
N ILE A 61 -10.44 -0.11 -4.26
CA ILE A 61 -11.28 -0.69 -3.22
C ILE A 61 -12.26 0.38 -2.72
N SER A 62 -13.53 0.06 -2.64
CA SER A 62 -14.56 1.06 -2.38
C SER A 62 -15.75 0.49 -1.63
N ASP A 63 -16.35 1.32 -0.76
CA ASP A 63 -17.61 0.98 -0.12
C ASP A 63 -18.83 1.60 -0.83
N GLY A 64 -18.60 2.20 -2.00
CA GLY A 64 -19.64 2.88 -2.78
C GLY A 64 -19.61 4.39 -2.62
N GLU A 65 -19.12 4.90 -1.50
CA GLU A 65 -18.97 6.34 -1.25
C GLU A 65 -17.52 6.76 -1.27
N GLU A 66 -16.66 5.99 -0.60
CA GLU A 66 -15.24 6.28 -0.47
C GLU A 66 -14.41 5.18 -1.08
N SER A 67 -13.21 5.52 -1.52
CA SER A 67 -12.32 4.59 -2.21
C SER A 67 -10.88 4.72 -1.75
N GLY A 68 -10.14 3.63 -1.92
CA GLY A 68 -8.70 3.59 -1.74
C GLY A 68 -8.03 2.81 -2.85
N ILE A 69 -6.73 2.69 -2.74
CA ILE A 69 -5.89 1.97 -3.72
C ILE A 69 -5.17 0.84 -3.01
N LEU A 70 -5.25 -0.34 -3.61
CA LEU A 70 -4.56 -1.54 -3.15
C LEU A 70 -3.61 -2.01 -4.24
N VAL A 71 -2.35 -2.24 -3.90
CA VAL A 71 -1.36 -2.78 -4.85
C VAL A 71 -0.75 -4.02 -4.22
N ALA A 72 -0.79 -5.12 -4.94
CA ALA A 72 -0.28 -6.39 -4.44
C ALA A 72 0.31 -7.23 -5.56
N VAL A 73 1.18 -8.17 -5.17
CA VAL A 73 1.72 -9.17 -6.10
C VAL A 73 1.65 -10.53 -5.43
N GLU A 74 1.13 -11.52 -6.17
CA GLU A 74 1.13 -12.90 -5.71
C GLU A 74 2.51 -13.50 -5.97
N ARG A 75 3.09 -14.09 -4.93
CA ARG A 75 4.36 -14.81 -5.00
C ARG A 75 4.12 -16.29 -4.75
N GLU A 76 5.14 -17.12 -4.88
CA GLU A 76 4.99 -18.55 -4.69
C GLU A 76 4.51 -18.91 -3.29
N ALA A 77 5.13 -18.33 -2.27
CA ALA A 77 4.87 -18.68 -0.87
C ALA A 77 3.90 -17.75 -0.16
N ASP A 78 3.60 -16.57 -0.72
CA ASP A 78 2.79 -15.56 -0.06
C ASP A 78 2.17 -14.58 -1.06
N VAL A 79 1.39 -13.65 -0.53
CA VAL A 79 0.91 -12.48 -1.28
C VAL A 79 1.60 -11.28 -0.65
N TYR A 80 2.33 -10.51 -1.45
CA TYR A 80 2.96 -9.30 -0.96
C TYR A 80 2.04 -8.10 -1.18
N LEU A 81 1.62 -7.49 -0.08
CA LEU A 81 0.84 -6.26 -0.10
C LEU A 81 1.82 -5.09 -0.19
N ASP A 82 1.94 -4.51 -1.38
CA ASP A 82 2.91 -3.45 -1.61
C ASP A 82 2.40 -2.09 -1.13
N LYS A 83 1.12 -1.79 -1.39
CA LYS A 83 0.52 -0.51 -1.01
C LYS A 83 -0.96 -0.67 -0.67
N LEU A 84 -1.36 -0.01 0.40
CA LEU A 84 -2.77 0.19 0.71
C LEU A 84 -2.93 1.60 1.25
N TYR A 85 -3.54 2.46 0.47
CA TYR A 85 -3.71 3.86 0.84
C TYR A 85 -5.16 4.28 0.78
N LEU A 86 -5.62 4.87 1.88
CA LEU A 86 -6.97 5.39 2.04
C LEU A 86 -6.89 6.87 2.35
N PRO A 87 -7.64 7.73 1.65
CA PRO A 87 -7.77 9.11 2.08
C PRO A 87 -8.45 9.17 3.45
N PRO A 88 -8.30 10.26 4.21
CA PRO A 88 -8.89 10.36 5.55
C PRO A 88 -10.37 10.01 5.60
N SER A 89 -11.14 10.42 4.59
CA SER A 89 -12.58 10.17 4.51
C SER A 89 -12.95 8.69 4.36
N ALA A 90 -12.00 7.87 3.89
CA ALA A 90 -12.22 6.44 3.68
C ALA A 90 -11.82 5.58 4.89
N ARG A 91 -11.22 6.19 5.91
CA ARG A 91 -10.72 5.46 7.08
C ARG A 91 -11.82 5.18 8.09
N GLY A 92 -11.66 4.08 8.85
CA GLY A 92 -12.64 3.69 9.87
C GLY A 92 -13.94 3.14 9.32
N ARG A 93 -13.97 2.73 8.06
CA ARG A 93 -15.16 2.24 7.37
C ARG A 93 -15.07 0.76 6.99
N GLY A 94 -14.05 0.06 7.45
CA GLY A 94 -13.87 -1.36 7.16
C GLY A 94 -13.21 -1.66 5.81
N ILE A 95 -12.78 -0.64 5.07
CA ILE A 95 -12.20 -0.83 3.73
C ILE A 95 -10.87 -1.57 3.81
N ALA A 96 -10.00 -1.21 4.75
CA ALA A 96 -8.71 -1.91 4.91
C ALA A 96 -8.91 -3.38 5.26
N SER A 97 -9.82 -3.67 6.18
CA SER A 97 -10.12 -5.04 6.58
C SER A 97 -10.60 -5.88 5.38
N ALA A 98 -11.46 -5.30 4.55
CA ALA A 98 -11.94 -5.95 3.33
C ALA A 98 -10.82 -6.20 2.31
N ALA A 99 -9.85 -5.29 2.23
CA ALA A 99 -8.67 -5.48 1.36
C ALA A 99 -7.86 -6.70 1.80
N PHE A 100 -7.63 -6.84 3.10
CA PHE A 100 -6.89 -7.99 3.62
C PHE A 100 -7.64 -9.29 3.36
N ASP A 101 -8.95 -9.30 3.56
CA ASP A 101 -9.77 -10.49 3.30
C ASP A 101 -9.76 -10.87 1.81
N PHE A 102 -9.78 -9.87 0.94
CA PHE A 102 -9.66 -10.09 -0.51
C PHE A 102 -8.34 -10.78 -0.86
N LEU A 103 -7.23 -10.29 -0.31
CA LEU A 103 -5.91 -10.89 -0.57
C LEU A 103 -5.82 -12.29 0.03
N ALA A 104 -6.47 -12.53 1.16
CA ALA A 104 -6.47 -13.83 1.85
C ALA A 104 -7.18 -14.92 1.04
N GLU A 105 -8.00 -14.56 0.06
CA GLU A 105 -8.68 -15.53 -0.80
C GLU A 105 -7.71 -16.38 -1.62
N GLN A 106 -6.46 -15.94 -1.77
CA GLN A 106 -5.42 -16.73 -2.43
C GLN A 106 -4.98 -17.94 -1.62
N GLY A 107 -5.37 -18.03 -0.34
CA GLY A 107 -4.99 -19.16 0.51
C GLY A 107 -3.54 -19.13 0.97
N LYS A 108 -2.90 -17.98 0.89
CA LYS A 108 -1.49 -17.78 1.25
C LYS A 108 -1.37 -16.70 2.32
N PRO A 109 -0.29 -16.72 3.11
CA PRO A 109 -0.02 -15.62 4.04
C PRO A 109 0.15 -14.28 3.30
N ILE A 110 -0.20 -13.20 3.98
CA ILE A 110 0.00 -11.84 3.46
C ILE A 110 1.21 -11.24 4.16
N VAL A 111 2.14 -10.68 3.39
CA VAL A 111 3.35 -10.04 3.89
C VAL A 111 3.39 -8.60 3.41
N LEU A 112 3.85 -7.69 4.26
CA LEU A 112 4.01 -6.29 3.90
C LEU A 112 5.18 -5.66 4.65
N ASN A 113 5.67 -4.56 4.08
CA ASN A 113 6.63 -3.69 4.74
C ASN A 113 5.94 -2.37 5.08
N VAL A 114 6.25 -1.81 6.24
CA VAL A 114 5.74 -0.50 6.64
C VAL A 114 6.84 0.27 7.36
N ASN A 115 6.92 1.57 7.09
CA ASN A 115 7.89 2.42 7.80
C ASN A 115 7.53 2.43 9.30
N GLN A 116 8.54 2.30 10.16
CA GLN A 116 8.32 2.27 11.61
C GLN A 116 7.63 3.52 12.13
N LYS A 117 7.69 4.64 11.43
CA LYS A 117 7.07 5.91 11.81
C LYS A 117 5.59 5.99 11.41
N ASN A 118 5.13 5.09 10.57
CA ASN A 118 3.73 5.07 10.12
C ASN A 118 2.85 4.34 11.14
N LEU A 119 2.66 4.98 12.30
CA LEU A 119 1.96 4.38 13.43
C LEU A 119 0.51 4.06 13.13
N ARG A 120 -0.16 4.88 12.32
CA ARG A 120 -1.55 4.62 11.93
C ARG A 120 -1.68 3.32 11.16
N ALA A 121 -0.82 3.09 10.17
CA ALA A 121 -0.82 1.86 9.40
C ALA A 121 -0.48 0.65 10.26
N ILE A 122 0.53 0.78 11.11
CA ILE A 122 0.94 -0.29 12.04
C ILE A 122 -0.24 -0.71 12.92
N ARG A 123 -0.96 0.25 13.51
CA ARG A 123 -2.13 -0.06 14.34
C ARG A 123 -3.20 -0.80 13.54
N CYS A 124 -3.42 -0.39 12.30
CA CYS A 124 -4.38 -1.04 11.41
C CYS A 124 -3.98 -2.49 11.14
N TYR A 125 -2.73 -2.74 10.83
CA TYR A 125 -2.24 -4.09 10.56
C TYR A 125 -2.35 -4.97 11.80
N GLU A 126 -1.90 -4.50 12.94
CA GLU A 126 -1.97 -5.27 14.19
C GLU A 126 -3.41 -5.59 14.57
N LYS A 127 -4.31 -4.64 14.40
CA LYS A 127 -5.74 -4.86 14.65
C LYS A 127 -6.33 -5.93 13.74
N ASN A 128 -5.79 -6.10 12.55
CA ASN A 128 -6.28 -7.05 11.56
C ASN A 128 -5.51 -8.37 11.52
N GLY A 129 -4.79 -8.70 12.59
CA GLY A 129 -4.16 -9.99 12.73
C GLY A 129 -2.77 -10.12 12.15
N PHE A 130 -2.19 -9.02 11.69
CA PHE A 130 -0.79 -9.01 11.27
C PHE A 130 0.10 -8.92 12.50
N ARG A 131 1.26 -9.55 12.45
CA ARG A 131 2.27 -9.44 13.51
C ARG A 131 3.63 -9.15 12.92
N ARG A 132 4.43 -8.48 13.69
CA ARG A 132 5.80 -8.13 13.31
C ARG A 132 6.66 -9.39 13.26
N VAL A 133 7.34 -9.61 12.15
CA VAL A 133 8.20 -10.79 11.95
C VAL A 133 9.65 -10.42 11.68
N ALA A 134 9.93 -9.21 11.19
CA ALA A 134 11.28 -8.78 10.87
C ALA A 134 11.38 -7.27 10.83
N GLU A 135 12.60 -6.80 10.70
CA GLU A 135 12.93 -5.38 10.58
C GLU A 135 13.98 -5.25 9.48
N GLU A 136 13.81 -4.28 8.59
CA GLU A 136 14.78 -3.97 7.54
C GLU A 136 15.32 -2.57 7.75
N ARG A 137 16.64 -2.45 7.86
CA ARG A 137 17.31 -1.16 8.01
C ARG A 137 17.91 -0.78 6.66
N ILE A 138 17.51 0.38 6.16
CA ILE A 138 17.94 0.87 4.86
C ILE A 138 18.83 2.08 5.09
N ASP A 139 20.10 1.97 4.72
CA ASP A 139 21.05 3.08 4.81
C ASP A 139 20.78 4.04 3.65
N LEU A 140 20.42 5.29 3.99
CA LEU A 140 20.14 6.34 3.03
C LEU A 140 21.37 7.21 2.75
N GLY A 141 22.52 6.88 3.37
CA GLY A 141 23.72 7.70 3.30
C GLY A 141 23.70 8.84 4.31
N GLN A 142 24.86 9.48 4.50
CA GLN A 142 25.04 10.65 5.38
C GLN A 142 24.52 10.41 6.82
N GLY A 143 24.67 9.18 7.33
CA GLY A 143 24.23 8.83 8.68
C GLY A 143 22.71 8.65 8.82
N ARG A 144 21.96 8.71 7.74
CA ARG A 144 20.51 8.50 7.76
C ARG A 144 20.19 7.02 7.60
N VAL A 145 19.30 6.54 8.42
CA VAL A 145 18.80 5.16 8.33
C VAL A 145 17.27 5.19 8.32
N ASN A 146 16.69 4.53 7.35
CA ASN A 146 15.27 4.27 7.33
C ASN A 146 15.03 2.86 7.87
N VAL A 147 13.99 2.68 8.66
CA VAL A 147 13.66 1.37 9.23
C VAL A 147 12.26 0.99 8.79
N ASP A 148 12.16 -0.09 8.03
CA ASP A 148 10.90 -0.73 7.70
C ASP A 148 10.69 -1.91 8.63
N VAL A 149 9.44 -2.12 9.01
CA VAL A 149 9.02 -3.28 9.78
C VAL A 149 8.26 -4.21 8.85
N VAL A 150 8.57 -5.50 8.92
CA VAL A 150 7.89 -6.52 8.12
C VAL A 150 6.80 -7.14 8.98
N TYR A 151 5.58 -7.12 8.47
CA TYR A 151 4.40 -7.70 9.09
C TYR A 151 3.88 -8.86 8.26
N ARG A 152 3.33 -9.86 8.93
CA ARG A 152 2.80 -11.05 8.29
C ARG A 152 1.49 -11.46 8.94
N ARG A 153 0.50 -11.81 8.12
CA ARG A 153 -0.76 -12.42 8.55
C ARG A 153 -0.83 -13.83 7.99
N GLU A 154 -0.96 -14.82 8.86
CA GLU A 154 -1.09 -16.22 8.43
C GLU A 154 -2.45 -16.49 7.79
N VAL A 155 -2.54 -17.60 7.12
CA VAL A 155 -3.80 -18.04 6.49
C VAL A 155 -4.89 -18.24 7.52
#